data_45f9c04f345a4107f4f77705868400a9
#
_entry.id   45f9c04f345a4107f4f77705868400a9
#
_cell.length_a   1.000
_cell.length_b   1.000
_cell.length_c   1.000
_cell.angle_alpha   90.00
_cell.angle_beta   90.00
_cell.angle_gamma   90.00
#
_symmetry.space_group_name_H-M   'P 1'
#
loop_
_entity.id
_entity.type
_entity.pdbx_description
1 polymer ?
#
loop_
_entity_poly.entity_id
_entity_poly.type
_entity_poly.pdbx_seq_one_letter_code
_entity_poly.pdbx_strand_id
1 'polypeptide(L)'
;TSTNGASSSNLGGIDAGFSQYGRVVWYLNNLTTDEAIWSYEGGNDIGVRELQRNIWDASNPFFRGMFSRAMLQVALANEFLRQSTPEKLNSRGISTSEQGEIQIYRNEARALRALAYYHLMDFFGKAAFNTENDAVGVAGPQYDRQQLFSFIESELLEILPTLKAPRTNQYGRLDQGFARMLLAKTYLNAEVYIGTPKYTECAAQCTELINSGYT
;
A
#
# COMPACT_ATOMS: atom_id res chain seq x y z
N THR A 1 5.05 9.74 -1.87
CA THR A 1 5.68 11.05 -1.93
C THR A 1 4.61 12.12 -1.96
N SER A 2 4.42 12.76 -0.82
CA SER A 2 3.60 13.95 -0.74
C SER A 2 4.30 15.06 -1.51
N THR A 3 3.69 15.54 -2.56
CA THR A 3 4.11 16.76 -3.24
C THR A 3 3.33 17.93 -2.65
N ASN A 4 3.35 18.09 -1.31
CA ASN A 4 2.72 19.23 -0.67
C ASN A 4 3.24 20.53 -1.30
N GLY A 5 2.37 21.23 -1.97
CA GLY A 5 2.62 22.55 -2.52
C GLY A 5 3.42 22.60 -3.84
N ALA A 6 3.72 21.47 -4.48
CA ALA A 6 4.24 21.52 -5.84
C ALA A 6 3.11 21.91 -6.80
N SER A 7 3.33 22.97 -7.54
CA SER A 7 2.38 23.46 -8.54
C SER A 7 2.22 22.54 -9.75
N SER A 8 3.03 21.48 -9.85
CA SER A 8 2.95 20.46 -10.88
C SER A 8 2.92 19.08 -10.23
N SER A 9 1.81 18.38 -10.33
CA SER A 9 1.80 16.95 -10.10
C SER A 9 2.44 16.27 -11.32
N ASN A 10 3.21 15.19 -11.11
CA ASN A 10 3.69 14.34 -12.21
C ASN A 10 2.52 13.65 -12.95
N LEU A 11 1.32 13.88 -12.51
CA LEU A 11 0.08 13.35 -13.05
C LEU A 11 -0.71 14.54 -13.62
N GLY A 12 -0.76 14.65 -14.94
CA GLY A 12 -1.54 15.71 -15.60
C GLY A 12 -3.03 15.65 -15.20
N GLY A 13 -3.61 16.83 -15.00
CA GLY A 13 -5.05 16.96 -14.76
C GLY A 13 -5.50 16.84 -13.30
N ILE A 14 -4.57 16.72 -12.33
CA ILE A 14 -4.91 16.70 -10.90
C ILE A 14 -3.92 17.56 -10.10
N ASP A 15 -4.45 18.36 -9.19
CA ASP A 15 -3.65 19.14 -8.24
C ASP A 15 -2.87 18.23 -7.28
N ALA A 16 -1.66 18.66 -6.91
CA ALA A 16 -0.79 17.90 -6.03
C ALA A 16 -1.42 17.62 -4.65
N GLY A 17 -2.15 18.58 -4.10
CA GLY A 17 -2.85 18.42 -2.82
C GLY A 17 -4.00 17.43 -2.91
N PHE A 18 -4.78 17.47 -3.98
CA PHE A 18 -5.88 16.53 -4.23
C PHE A 18 -5.38 15.11 -4.52
N SER A 19 -4.20 14.95 -5.11
CA SER A 19 -3.62 13.65 -5.42
C SER A 19 -2.81 13.02 -4.27
N GLN A 20 -2.84 13.60 -3.07
CA GLN A 20 -2.18 13.02 -1.91
C GLN A 20 -2.71 11.60 -1.62
N TYR A 21 -1.80 10.64 -1.36
CA TYR A 21 -2.13 9.22 -1.26
C TYR A 21 -3.29 8.94 -0.30
N GLY A 22 -3.18 9.39 0.95
CA GLY A 22 -4.23 9.16 1.96
C GLY A 22 -5.56 9.82 1.61
N ARG A 23 -5.52 11.00 0.98
CA ARG A 23 -6.74 11.68 0.51
C ARG A 23 -7.41 10.91 -0.61
N VAL A 24 -6.66 10.42 -1.59
CA VAL A 24 -7.24 9.63 -2.69
C VAL A 24 -7.81 8.31 -2.18
N VAL A 25 -7.12 7.61 -1.27
CA VAL A 25 -7.68 6.42 -0.60
C VAL A 25 -9.00 6.76 0.08
N TRP A 26 -9.06 7.88 0.80
CA TRP A 26 -10.31 8.31 1.45
C TRP A 26 -11.42 8.60 0.42
N TYR A 27 -11.11 9.31 -0.66
CA TYR A 27 -12.09 9.60 -1.70
C TYR A 27 -12.67 8.33 -2.33
N LEU A 28 -11.81 7.37 -2.69
CA LEU A 28 -12.23 6.13 -3.32
C LEU A 28 -13.06 5.23 -2.40
N ASN A 29 -12.82 5.28 -1.08
CA ASN A 29 -13.57 4.47 -0.12
C ASN A 29 -14.88 5.14 0.35
N ASN A 30 -14.93 6.48 0.46
CA ASN A 30 -16.03 7.14 1.14
C ASN A 30 -16.95 7.91 0.19
N LEU A 31 -16.42 8.56 -0.87
CA LEU A 31 -17.28 9.30 -1.80
C LEU A 31 -18.07 8.42 -2.76
N THR A 32 -17.71 7.15 -2.86
CA THR A 32 -18.45 6.15 -3.64
C THR A 32 -19.58 5.49 -2.85
N THR A 33 -19.79 5.93 -1.62
CA THR A 33 -20.81 5.45 -0.68
C THR A 33 -21.75 6.58 -0.27
N ASP A 34 -22.70 6.29 0.59
CA ASP A 34 -23.62 7.26 1.21
C ASP A 34 -23.08 7.88 2.51
N GLU A 35 -21.88 7.50 2.94
CA GLU A 35 -21.26 8.01 4.17
C GLU A 35 -20.78 9.47 4.07
N ALA A 36 -20.46 9.95 2.87
CA ALA A 36 -19.91 11.28 2.66
C ALA A 36 -20.44 11.95 1.38
N ILE A 37 -20.70 13.25 1.47
CA ILE A 37 -21.13 14.07 0.34
C ILE A 37 -20.11 15.16 0.06
N TRP A 38 -19.71 15.28 -1.19
CA TRP A 38 -18.92 16.39 -1.68
C TRP A 38 -19.82 17.57 -2.01
N SER A 39 -19.87 18.57 -1.13
CA SER A 39 -20.75 19.73 -1.26
C SER A 39 -20.11 20.93 -1.97
N TYR A 40 -18.79 20.92 -2.16
CA TYR A 40 -18.08 22.01 -2.83
C TYR A 40 -18.31 21.98 -4.34
N GLU A 41 -18.77 23.11 -4.89
CA GLU A 41 -19.09 23.24 -6.31
C GLU A 41 -18.07 24.07 -7.13
N GLY A 42 -16.87 24.27 -6.62
CA GLY A 42 -15.78 24.97 -7.33
C GLY A 42 -15.28 24.20 -8.57
N GLY A 43 -14.88 24.96 -9.58
CA GLY A 43 -14.85 24.57 -10.98
C GLY A 43 -13.99 23.37 -11.43
N ASN A 44 -13.04 22.83 -10.66
CA ASN A 44 -12.09 21.81 -11.15
C ASN A 44 -12.26 20.42 -10.54
N ASP A 45 -13.39 20.15 -9.89
CA ASP A 45 -13.59 18.92 -9.12
C ASP A 45 -14.43 17.86 -9.86
N ILE A 46 -14.39 17.84 -11.18
CA ILE A 46 -15.20 16.92 -12.02
C ILE A 46 -14.99 15.47 -11.59
N GLY A 47 -13.74 15.07 -11.41
CA GLY A 47 -13.41 13.70 -11.02
C GLY A 47 -13.94 13.29 -9.64
N VAL A 48 -14.02 14.23 -8.67
CA VAL A 48 -14.62 13.98 -7.35
C VAL A 48 -16.12 13.76 -7.46
N ARG A 49 -16.81 14.57 -8.28
CA ARG A 49 -18.25 14.43 -8.51
C ARG A 49 -18.61 13.13 -9.22
N GLU A 50 -17.75 12.67 -10.11
CA GLU A 50 -17.91 11.36 -10.77
C GLU A 50 -17.87 10.23 -9.74
N LEU A 51 -16.94 10.28 -8.77
CA LEU A 51 -16.87 9.32 -7.67
C LEU A 51 -18.17 9.29 -6.87
N GLN A 52 -18.65 10.46 -6.44
CA GLN A 52 -19.87 10.57 -5.65
C GLN A 52 -21.13 10.09 -6.39
N ARG A 53 -21.16 10.25 -7.72
CA ARG A 53 -22.29 9.84 -8.56
C ARG A 53 -22.16 8.40 -9.09
N ASN A 54 -21.05 7.73 -8.80
CA ASN A 54 -20.73 6.40 -9.32
C ASN A 54 -20.79 6.32 -10.87
N ILE A 55 -20.28 7.36 -11.57
CA ILE A 55 -20.31 7.50 -13.04
C ILE A 55 -18.91 7.70 -13.64
N TRP A 56 -17.87 7.27 -12.96
CA TRP A 56 -16.47 7.38 -13.43
C TRP A 56 -16.15 6.42 -14.58
N ASP A 57 -15.09 6.75 -15.28
CA ASP A 57 -14.42 5.87 -16.24
C ASP A 57 -12.90 5.82 -15.99
N ALA A 58 -12.16 5.15 -16.86
CA ALA A 58 -10.71 4.99 -16.74
C ALA A 58 -9.92 6.30 -16.89
N SER A 59 -10.54 7.38 -17.36
CA SER A 59 -9.90 8.70 -17.51
C SER A 59 -9.93 9.51 -16.20
N ASN A 60 -10.72 9.10 -15.20
CA ASN A 60 -10.84 9.81 -13.94
C ASN A 60 -9.46 10.00 -13.28
N PRO A 61 -9.07 11.25 -12.95
CA PRO A 61 -7.72 11.56 -12.48
C PRO A 61 -7.39 10.94 -11.12
N PHE A 62 -8.40 10.65 -10.27
CA PHE A 62 -8.17 10.05 -8.95
C PHE A 62 -7.79 8.58 -9.06
N PHE A 63 -8.45 7.81 -9.94
CA PHE A 63 -8.03 6.44 -10.21
C PHE A 63 -6.63 6.37 -10.82
N ARG A 64 -6.36 7.21 -11.83
CA ARG A 64 -5.02 7.31 -12.42
C ARG A 64 -3.97 7.70 -11.38
N GLY A 65 -4.31 8.67 -10.53
CA GLY A 65 -3.47 9.11 -9.42
C GLY A 65 -3.16 7.99 -8.45
N MET A 66 -4.18 7.26 -8.00
CA MET A 66 -4.02 6.14 -7.07
C MET A 66 -3.14 5.04 -7.65
N PHE A 67 -3.44 4.60 -8.88
CA PHE A 67 -2.66 3.57 -9.56
C PHE A 67 -1.18 3.95 -9.67
N SER A 68 -0.89 5.16 -10.18
CA SER A 68 0.49 5.64 -10.37
C SER A 68 1.24 5.76 -9.05
N ARG A 69 0.59 6.21 -7.97
CA ARG A 69 1.22 6.35 -6.67
C ARG A 69 1.49 5.00 -6.01
N ALA A 70 0.56 4.06 -6.12
CA ALA A 70 0.77 2.71 -5.61
C ALA A 70 1.93 2.00 -6.36
N MET A 71 1.97 2.11 -7.70
CA MET A 71 3.07 1.56 -8.50
C MET A 71 4.41 2.24 -8.21
N LEU A 72 4.42 3.56 -7.97
CA LEU A 72 5.64 4.26 -7.55
C LEU A 72 6.13 3.76 -6.19
N GLN A 73 5.24 3.51 -5.24
CA GLN A 73 5.59 2.95 -3.94
C GLN A 73 6.20 1.55 -4.08
N VAL A 74 5.65 0.69 -4.95
CA VAL A 74 6.24 -0.61 -5.28
C VAL A 74 7.65 -0.43 -5.84
N ALA A 75 7.84 0.48 -6.80
CA ALA A 75 9.14 0.72 -7.42
C ALA A 75 10.18 1.19 -6.41
N LEU A 76 9.82 2.12 -5.51
CA LEU A 76 10.71 2.64 -4.46
C LEU A 76 11.08 1.55 -3.44
N ALA A 77 10.12 0.73 -3.02
CA ALA A 77 10.37 -0.39 -2.12
C ALA A 77 11.34 -1.41 -2.78
N ASN A 78 11.07 -1.79 -4.02
CA ASN A 78 11.92 -2.71 -4.78
C ASN A 78 13.34 -2.17 -4.94
N GLU A 79 13.50 -0.87 -5.27
CA GLU A 79 14.83 -0.28 -5.41
C GLU A 79 15.58 -0.24 -4.07
N PHE A 80 14.91 0.13 -2.97
CA PHE A 80 15.52 0.07 -1.65
C PHE A 80 15.99 -1.35 -1.29
N LEU A 81 15.15 -2.36 -1.52
CA LEU A 81 15.48 -3.77 -1.27
C LEU A 81 16.66 -4.23 -2.14
N ARG A 82 16.70 -3.83 -3.41
CA ARG A 82 17.79 -4.15 -4.36
C ARG A 82 19.12 -3.49 -3.95
N GLN A 83 19.06 -2.27 -3.40
CA GLN A 83 20.26 -1.54 -2.99
C GLN A 83 20.76 -1.87 -1.59
N SER A 84 19.98 -2.57 -0.79
CA SER A 84 20.30 -2.90 0.60
C SER A 84 20.51 -4.41 0.83
N THR A 85 20.90 -5.17 -0.20
CA THR A 85 21.26 -6.60 -0.01
C THR A 85 22.53 -6.74 0.85
N PRO A 86 22.70 -7.85 1.58
CA PRO A 86 23.90 -8.07 2.40
C PRO A 86 25.21 -7.89 1.63
N GLU A 87 25.28 -8.35 0.39
CA GLU A 87 26.46 -8.23 -0.47
C GLU A 87 26.80 -6.77 -0.75
N LYS A 88 25.79 -5.95 -1.08
CA LYS A 88 25.97 -4.52 -1.33
C LYS A 88 26.32 -3.75 -0.07
N LEU A 89 25.72 -4.10 1.07
CA LEU A 89 26.04 -3.48 2.35
C LEU A 89 27.50 -3.78 2.75
N ASN A 90 27.93 -5.04 2.60
CA ASN A 90 29.33 -5.44 2.83
C ASN A 90 30.29 -4.69 1.91
N SER A 91 29.98 -4.60 0.62
CA SER A 91 30.83 -3.88 -0.35
C SER A 91 30.98 -2.38 -0.07
N ARG A 92 30.02 -1.80 0.67
CA ARG A 92 30.02 -0.41 1.12
C ARG A 92 30.63 -0.21 2.51
N GLY A 93 31.11 -1.25 3.15
CA GLY A 93 31.71 -1.20 4.48
C GLY A 93 30.73 -0.96 5.62
N ILE A 94 29.45 -1.27 5.42
CA ILE A 94 28.43 -1.11 6.46
C ILE A 94 28.64 -2.17 7.54
N SER A 95 28.72 -1.73 8.81
CA SER A 95 28.97 -2.62 9.94
C SER A 95 27.82 -3.62 10.17
N THR A 96 28.10 -4.76 10.79
CA THR A 96 27.12 -5.79 11.12
C THR A 96 25.95 -5.23 11.97
N SER A 97 26.24 -4.33 12.89
CA SER A 97 25.21 -3.68 13.71
C SER A 97 24.25 -2.85 12.86
N GLU A 98 24.80 -2.02 11.96
CA GLU A 98 23.99 -1.19 11.04
C GLU A 98 23.21 -2.07 10.05
N GLN A 99 23.78 -3.18 9.61
CA GLN A 99 23.07 -4.14 8.76
C GLN A 99 21.86 -4.74 9.48
N GLY A 100 21.95 -4.98 10.78
CA GLY A 100 20.80 -5.39 11.61
C GLY A 100 19.66 -4.37 11.60
N GLU A 101 19.98 -3.08 11.70
CA GLU A 101 18.97 -2.02 11.58
C GLU A 101 18.40 -1.91 10.18
N ILE A 102 19.25 -1.99 9.16
CA ILE A 102 18.82 -1.97 7.76
C ILE A 102 17.88 -3.15 7.46
N GLN A 103 18.09 -4.32 8.08
CA GLN A 103 17.17 -5.44 7.91
C GLN A 103 15.76 -5.13 8.44
N ILE A 104 15.64 -4.37 9.54
CA ILE A 104 14.33 -3.87 10.01
C ILE A 104 13.70 -2.94 8.96
N TYR A 105 14.48 -2.02 8.39
CA TYR A 105 13.99 -1.12 7.33
C TYR A 105 13.58 -1.88 6.06
N ARG A 106 14.28 -2.96 5.73
CA ARG A 106 13.89 -3.84 4.62
C ARG A 106 12.52 -4.49 4.86
N ASN A 107 12.27 -4.97 6.08
CA ASN A 107 10.98 -5.55 6.43
C ASN A 107 9.84 -4.51 6.40
N GLU A 108 10.10 -3.28 6.83
CA GLU A 108 9.15 -2.17 6.70
C GLU A 108 8.90 -1.80 5.23
N ALA A 109 9.92 -1.80 4.37
CA ALA A 109 9.76 -1.57 2.94
C ALA A 109 8.92 -2.67 2.27
N ARG A 110 9.09 -3.93 2.68
CA ARG A 110 8.24 -5.05 2.25
C ARG A 110 6.79 -4.87 2.70
N ALA A 111 6.58 -4.43 3.94
CA ALA A 111 5.24 -4.11 4.45
C ALA A 111 4.56 -2.98 3.65
N LEU A 112 5.30 -1.92 3.30
CA LEU A 112 4.79 -0.83 2.45
C LEU A 112 4.50 -1.29 1.02
N ARG A 113 5.30 -2.19 0.46
CA ARG A 113 5.04 -2.83 -0.83
C ARG A 113 3.76 -3.66 -0.80
N ALA A 114 3.58 -4.46 0.26
CA ALA A 114 2.36 -5.23 0.47
C ALA A 114 1.12 -4.31 0.57
N LEU A 115 1.21 -3.17 1.26
CA LEU A 115 0.14 -2.16 1.30
C LEU A 115 -0.17 -1.60 -0.08
N ALA A 116 0.85 -1.31 -0.90
CA ALA A 116 0.64 -0.80 -2.25
C ALA A 116 -0.09 -1.84 -3.13
N TYR A 117 0.33 -3.10 -3.07
CA TYR A 117 -0.35 -4.18 -3.78
C TYR A 117 -1.75 -4.47 -3.22
N TYR A 118 -1.98 -4.31 -1.91
CA TYR A 118 -3.32 -4.38 -1.33
C TYR A 118 -4.25 -3.34 -1.97
N HIS A 119 -3.84 -2.07 -2.06
CA HIS A 119 -4.67 -1.05 -2.70
C HIS A 119 -4.84 -1.29 -4.21
N LEU A 120 -3.82 -1.83 -4.89
CA LEU A 120 -3.95 -2.21 -6.31
C LEU A 120 -4.95 -3.36 -6.49
N MET A 121 -4.91 -4.36 -5.61
CA MET A 121 -5.86 -5.47 -5.60
C MET A 121 -7.28 -5.00 -5.30
N ASP A 122 -7.44 -4.15 -4.28
CA ASP A 122 -8.74 -3.69 -3.79
C ASP A 122 -9.44 -2.79 -4.83
N PHE A 123 -8.77 -1.72 -5.27
CA PHE A 123 -9.37 -0.73 -6.17
C PHE A 123 -9.41 -1.16 -7.64
N PHE A 124 -8.46 -1.96 -8.11
CA PHE A 124 -8.33 -2.27 -9.55
C PHE A 124 -8.49 -3.75 -9.88
N GLY A 125 -8.39 -4.65 -8.91
CA GLY A 125 -8.55 -6.08 -9.10
C GLY A 125 -7.38 -6.76 -9.81
N LYS A 126 -6.44 -6.00 -10.38
CA LYS A 126 -5.25 -6.50 -11.07
C LYS A 126 -4.18 -5.43 -11.15
N ALA A 127 -2.90 -5.85 -11.24
CA ALA A 127 -1.77 -4.95 -11.42
C ALA A 127 -0.60 -5.64 -12.12
N ALA A 128 0.30 -4.85 -12.71
CA ALA A 128 1.62 -5.35 -13.07
C ALA A 128 2.38 -5.70 -11.78
N PHE A 129 2.99 -6.89 -11.75
CA PHE A 129 3.67 -7.40 -10.57
C PHE A 129 5.19 -7.40 -10.79
N ASN A 130 5.90 -6.70 -9.90
CA ASN A 130 7.35 -6.65 -9.89
C ASN A 130 7.88 -6.73 -8.45
N THR A 131 9.02 -7.36 -8.29
CA THR A 131 9.80 -7.42 -7.06
C THR A 131 11.20 -6.81 -7.26
N GLU A 132 12.00 -6.81 -6.23
CA GLU A 132 13.41 -6.39 -6.30
C GLU A 132 14.27 -7.27 -7.22
N ASN A 133 13.81 -8.46 -7.56
CA ASN A 133 14.52 -9.42 -8.43
C ASN A 133 14.26 -9.18 -9.92
N ASP A 134 13.27 -8.37 -10.25
CA ASP A 134 12.90 -8.10 -11.63
C ASP A 134 13.72 -6.94 -12.24
N ALA A 135 13.83 -6.90 -13.55
CA ALA A 135 14.55 -5.86 -14.25
C ALA A 135 13.91 -4.48 -14.05
N VAL A 136 14.75 -3.45 -13.82
CA VAL A 136 14.29 -2.08 -13.64
C VAL A 136 13.74 -1.53 -14.96
N GLY A 137 12.58 -0.87 -14.88
CA GLY A 137 11.95 -0.24 -16.05
C GLY A 137 11.18 -1.20 -16.96
N VAL A 138 11.11 -2.48 -16.60
CA VAL A 138 10.32 -3.48 -17.32
C VAL A 138 9.04 -3.78 -16.54
N ALA A 139 7.90 -3.68 -17.19
CA ALA A 139 6.64 -4.07 -16.58
C ALA A 139 6.61 -5.61 -16.41
N GLY A 140 6.34 -6.05 -15.19
CA GLY A 140 6.15 -7.46 -14.90
C GLY A 140 4.83 -8.02 -15.44
N PRO A 141 4.58 -9.32 -15.24
CA PRO A 141 3.33 -9.95 -15.62
C PRO A 141 2.15 -9.31 -14.89
N GLN A 142 0.99 -9.35 -15.49
CA GLN A 142 -0.23 -8.91 -14.83
C GLN A 142 -0.71 -9.98 -13.85
N TYR A 143 -0.81 -9.63 -12.57
CA TYR A 143 -1.40 -10.46 -11.53
C TYR A 143 -2.86 -10.09 -11.32
N ASP A 144 -3.70 -11.11 -11.18
CA ASP A 144 -5.09 -10.98 -10.77
C ASP A 144 -5.25 -10.88 -9.23
N ARG A 145 -6.49 -10.77 -8.77
CA ARG A 145 -6.79 -10.68 -7.33
C ARG A 145 -6.25 -11.85 -6.53
N GLN A 146 -6.37 -13.07 -7.02
CA GLN A 146 -5.93 -14.25 -6.31
C GLN A 146 -4.41 -14.29 -6.17
N GLN A 147 -3.68 -13.95 -7.23
CA GLN A 147 -2.23 -13.88 -7.23
C GLN A 147 -1.71 -12.76 -6.32
N LEU A 148 -2.35 -11.57 -6.37
CA LEU A 148 -2.02 -10.44 -5.49
C LEU A 148 -2.32 -10.77 -4.03
N PHE A 149 -3.48 -11.37 -3.74
CA PHE A 149 -3.83 -11.83 -2.39
C PHE A 149 -2.79 -12.78 -1.83
N SER A 150 -2.41 -13.81 -2.59
CA SER A 150 -1.42 -14.80 -2.17
C SER A 150 -0.07 -14.15 -1.89
N PHE A 151 0.36 -13.19 -2.72
CA PHE A 151 1.59 -12.43 -2.47
C PHE A 151 1.49 -11.60 -1.20
N ILE A 152 0.43 -10.82 -1.02
CA ILE A 152 0.24 -9.94 0.14
C ILE A 152 0.25 -10.77 1.44
N GLU A 153 -0.50 -11.86 1.46
CA GLU A 153 -0.58 -12.78 2.59
C GLU A 153 0.79 -13.36 2.93
N SER A 154 1.47 -13.96 1.96
CA SER A 154 2.78 -14.60 2.17
C SER A 154 3.84 -13.59 2.62
N GLU A 155 3.89 -12.42 1.99
CA GLU A 155 4.84 -11.36 2.31
C GLU A 155 4.66 -10.85 3.75
N LEU A 156 3.42 -10.59 4.15
CA LEU A 156 3.11 -10.11 5.51
C LEU A 156 3.38 -11.18 6.57
N LEU A 157 3.02 -12.43 6.31
CA LEU A 157 3.26 -13.53 7.26
C LEU A 157 4.77 -13.78 7.45
N GLU A 158 5.55 -13.67 6.39
CA GLU A 158 7.01 -13.85 6.46
C GLU A 158 7.69 -12.75 7.28
N ILE A 159 7.33 -11.48 7.07
CA ILE A 159 7.97 -10.37 7.77
C ILE A 159 7.42 -10.14 9.18
N LEU A 160 6.21 -10.58 9.49
CA LEU A 160 5.54 -10.33 10.77
C LEU A 160 6.42 -10.64 11.99
N PRO A 161 7.08 -11.81 12.11
CA PRO A 161 7.91 -12.12 13.29
C PRO A 161 9.19 -11.27 13.38
N THR A 162 9.58 -10.62 12.29
CA THR A 162 10.83 -9.86 12.18
C THR A 162 10.64 -8.35 12.26
N LEU A 163 9.40 -7.88 12.20
CA LEU A 163 9.06 -6.49 12.50
C LEU A 163 9.18 -6.21 14.00
N LYS A 164 9.41 -4.95 14.37
CA LYS A 164 9.39 -4.54 15.77
C LYS A 164 8.08 -4.94 16.45
N ALA A 165 8.16 -5.35 17.71
CA ALA A 165 6.97 -5.66 18.49
C ALA A 165 6.00 -4.46 18.54
N PRO A 166 4.71 -4.69 18.75
CA PRO A 166 3.72 -3.62 18.79
C PRO A 166 4.13 -2.49 19.72
N ARG A 167 4.03 -1.25 19.28
CA ARG A 167 4.33 -0.03 20.05
C ARG A 167 5.79 0.13 20.50
N THR A 168 6.72 -0.68 20.02
CA THR A 168 8.15 -0.56 20.38
C THR A 168 8.99 0.15 19.33
N ASN A 169 8.43 0.44 18.17
CA ASN A 169 9.12 1.21 17.14
C ASN A 169 8.99 2.72 17.39
N GLN A 170 9.79 3.50 16.69
CA GLN A 170 9.66 4.97 16.71
C GLN A 170 8.30 5.38 16.16
N TYR A 171 7.76 6.48 16.66
CA TYR A 171 6.50 7.02 16.18
C TYR A 171 6.51 7.24 14.66
N GLY A 172 5.45 6.76 13.99
CA GLY A 172 5.32 6.85 12.53
C GLY A 172 6.06 5.76 11.75
N ARG A 173 6.75 4.83 12.43
CA ARG A 173 7.36 3.65 11.82
C ARG A 173 6.42 2.44 11.90
N LEU A 174 6.62 1.48 10.98
CA LEU A 174 5.79 0.28 10.94
C LEU A 174 6.28 -0.77 11.95
N ASP A 175 5.34 -1.50 12.50
CA ASP A 175 5.59 -2.60 13.43
C ASP A 175 4.65 -3.79 13.15
N GLN A 176 4.65 -4.79 14.02
CA GLN A 176 3.78 -5.96 13.89
C GLN A 176 2.30 -5.60 13.87
N GLY A 177 1.89 -4.53 14.57
CA GLY A 177 0.49 -4.07 14.56
C GLY A 177 0.03 -3.64 13.18
N PHE A 178 0.89 -2.94 12.43
CA PHE A 178 0.59 -2.60 11.04
C PHE A 178 0.38 -3.85 10.17
N ALA A 179 1.30 -4.82 10.23
CA ALA A 179 1.19 -6.03 9.42
C ALA A 179 -0.05 -6.85 9.77
N ARG A 180 -0.37 -6.99 11.07
CA ARG A 180 -1.59 -7.65 11.54
C ARG A 180 -2.86 -6.93 11.08
N MET A 181 -2.90 -5.59 11.13
CA MET A 181 -4.05 -4.83 10.65
C MET A 181 -4.25 -5.02 9.15
N LEU A 182 -3.19 -5.01 8.36
CA LEU A 182 -3.28 -5.22 6.92
C LEU A 182 -3.72 -6.65 6.59
N LEU A 183 -3.22 -7.66 7.32
CA LEU A 183 -3.72 -9.05 7.21
C LEU A 183 -5.20 -9.14 7.57
N ALA A 184 -5.64 -8.52 8.68
CA ALA A 184 -7.05 -8.54 9.09
C ALA A 184 -7.95 -7.94 7.99
N LYS A 185 -7.58 -6.81 7.41
CA LYS A 185 -8.32 -6.19 6.29
C LYS A 185 -8.35 -7.09 5.05
N THR A 186 -7.23 -7.72 4.73
CA THR A 186 -7.11 -8.65 3.60
C THR A 186 -8.00 -9.88 3.81
N TYR A 187 -8.01 -10.46 5.02
CA TYR A 187 -8.81 -11.62 5.36
C TYR A 187 -10.31 -11.32 5.46
N LEU A 188 -10.68 -10.13 5.96
CA LEU A 188 -12.08 -9.72 6.05
C LEU A 188 -12.78 -9.75 4.69
N ASN A 189 -12.06 -9.36 3.65
CA ASN A 189 -12.57 -9.28 2.28
C ASN A 189 -12.13 -10.46 1.39
N ALA A 190 -11.55 -11.52 1.95
CA ALA A 190 -11.02 -12.65 1.20
C ALA A 190 -12.08 -13.31 0.31
N GLU A 191 -13.32 -13.44 0.79
CA GLU A 191 -14.41 -14.01 -0.01
C GLU A 191 -14.66 -13.22 -1.30
N VAL A 192 -14.57 -11.88 -1.23
CA VAL A 192 -14.71 -11.00 -2.41
C VAL A 192 -13.49 -11.11 -3.33
N TYR A 193 -12.29 -11.23 -2.77
CA TYR A 193 -11.06 -11.24 -3.57
C TYR A 193 -10.78 -12.59 -4.24
N ILE A 194 -11.00 -13.69 -3.51
CA ILE A 194 -10.57 -15.03 -3.91
C ILE A 194 -11.69 -16.09 -3.85
N GLY A 195 -12.93 -15.69 -3.55
CA GLY A 195 -14.08 -16.60 -3.45
C GLY A 195 -14.05 -17.55 -2.23
N THR A 196 -13.14 -17.35 -1.30
CA THR A 196 -12.98 -18.18 -0.10
C THR A 196 -12.91 -17.30 1.14
N PRO A 197 -13.83 -17.46 2.10
CA PRO A 197 -13.82 -16.68 3.34
C PRO A 197 -12.64 -17.05 4.24
N LYS A 198 -12.04 -16.05 4.90
CA LYS A 198 -10.96 -16.19 5.89
C LYS A 198 -11.30 -15.45 7.20
N TYR A 199 -12.53 -15.58 7.64
CA TYR A 199 -13.01 -14.85 8.83
C TYR A 199 -12.33 -15.33 10.12
N THR A 200 -11.95 -16.60 10.20
CA THR A 200 -11.21 -17.14 11.35
C THR A 200 -9.83 -16.51 11.47
N GLU A 201 -9.12 -16.42 10.36
CA GLU A 201 -7.80 -15.77 10.28
C GLU A 201 -7.91 -14.28 10.56
N CYS A 202 -8.96 -13.61 10.07
CA CYS A 202 -9.25 -12.22 10.39
C CYS A 202 -9.44 -12.03 11.91
N ALA A 203 -10.30 -12.82 12.54
CA ALA A 203 -10.56 -12.76 13.97
C ALA A 203 -9.29 -13.00 14.80
N ALA A 204 -8.43 -13.91 14.36
CA ALA A 204 -7.15 -14.18 15.03
C ALA A 204 -6.24 -12.94 14.99
N GLN A 205 -6.09 -12.26 13.83
CA GLN A 205 -5.29 -11.04 13.74
C GLN A 205 -5.87 -9.88 14.57
N CYS A 206 -7.21 -9.74 14.59
CA CYS A 206 -7.88 -8.74 15.43
C CYS A 206 -7.66 -9.00 16.92
N THR A 207 -7.73 -10.25 17.37
CA THR A 207 -7.47 -10.63 18.77
C THR A 207 -6.05 -10.27 19.20
N GLU A 208 -5.05 -10.55 18.35
CA GLU A 208 -3.67 -10.19 18.61
C GLU A 208 -3.48 -8.67 18.69
N LEU A 209 -4.16 -7.90 17.82
CA LEU A 209 -4.13 -6.43 17.85
C LEU A 209 -4.75 -5.87 19.14
N ILE A 210 -5.90 -6.37 19.54
CA ILE A 210 -6.57 -5.95 20.80
C ILE A 210 -5.66 -6.23 21.99
N ASN A 211 -5.02 -7.40 22.03
CA ASN A 211 -4.13 -7.79 23.13
C ASN A 211 -2.78 -7.04 23.10
N SER A 212 -2.42 -6.39 21.98
CA SER A 212 -1.17 -5.64 21.84
C SER A 212 -1.18 -4.26 22.50
N GLY A 213 -2.33 -3.82 23.02
CA GLY A 213 -2.49 -2.54 23.73
C GLY A 213 -2.55 -1.32 22.80
N TYR A 214 -2.85 -1.47 21.53
CA TYR A 214 -3.34 -0.38 20.69
C TYR A 214 -4.75 0.01 21.13
N THR A 215 -4.97 1.30 21.32
CA THR A 215 -6.25 1.90 21.72
C THR A 215 -6.74 2.85 20.67
#